data_413d52a028959199b14b193c3af92431
#
_entry.id   413d52a028959199b14b193c3af92431
#
_cell.length_a   1.000
_cell.length_b   1.000
_cell.length_c   1.000
_cell.angle_alpha   90.00
_cell.angle_beta   90.00
_cell.angle_gamma   90.00
#
_symmetry.space_group_name_H-M   'P 1'
#
loop_
_entity.id
_entity.type
_entity.pdbx_description
1 polymer ?
#
loop_
_entity_poly.entity_id
_entity_poly.type
_entity_poly.pdbx_seq_one_letter_code
_entity_poly.pdbx_strand_id
1 'polypeptide(L)'
;MKKTIPLLACFALFFAVCTNSQSGGKSNADSASTTSVDPSKDWKFGVALWTFHTVSFPGSLDKVDSAGLKYIEPNTFHKAGAELKDSVISQLSMAGIDKLKSLIAEKGLICESLYIVGDSTMRSWIKQFEIAKRFGVKYVTTEPPLTMWDSIDSLAGAYGMKVAIHEHWKGFSHYWNPDTTLMALKGHSNFGVCADLGHWPKSGIDPLDAVMKLSGHIMIIHLKDIAAYNDPTLKDVPVGTGIVKFPEIFAELKKQNFNGYIYIERDAEDQPSNLPSVIRTVKYYKEQISKLK
;
A
#
# COMPACT_ATOMS: atom_id res chain seq x y z
N MET A 1 55.82 27.60 23.23
CA MET A 1 56.57 27.10 24.42
C MET A 1 55.95 25.77 24.85
N LYS A 2 56.79 24.73 24.88
CA LYS A 2 56.73 23.44 25.64
C LYS A 2 55.50 22.55 25.34
N LYS A 3 55.63 21.48 24.52
CA LYS A 3 56.14 20.11 24.79
C LYS A 3 55.38 19.44 25.95
N THR A 4 54.74 18.28 25.76
CA THR A 4 55.38 16.97 25.75
C THR A 4 54.42 15.83 25.41
N ILE A 5 54.86 14.87 24.58
CA ILE A 5 54.53 13.46 24.46
C ILE A 5 55.56 12.72 25.37
N PRO A 6 55.47 11.46 25.80
CA PRO A 6 54.74 10.26 25.39
C PRO A 6 54.30 9.34 26.58
N LEU A 7 53.64 8.20 26.32
CA LEU A 7 54.19 6.89 26.72
C LEU A 7 53.50 5.71 26.07
N LEU A 8 54.34 4.92 25.43
CA LEU A 8 54.15 3.60 24.86
C LEU A 8 54.23 2.55 25.98
N ALA A 9 53.42 1.52 25.96
CA ALA A 9 53.71 0.26 26.65
C ALA A 9 53.23 -0.92 25.82
N CYS A 10 54.23 -1.58 25.23
CA CYS A 10 54.13 -2.96 24.70
C CYS A 10 54.07 -3.96 25.86
N PHE A 11 53.30 -5.01 25.76
CA PHE A 11 53.60 -6.29 26.40
C PHE A 11 53.22 -7.49 25.54
N ALA A 12 54.07 -8.45 25.62
CA ALA A 12 54.45 -9.49 24.73
C ALA A 12 53.55 -10.74 24.70
N LEU A 13 53.72 -11.45 23.57
CA LEU A 13 53.34 -12.80 23.24
C LEU A 13 53.55 -13.86 24.35
N PHE A 14 52.60 -14.82 24.39
CA PHE A 14 52.92 -16.20 24.76
C PHE A 14 52.33 -17.17 23.75
N PHE A 15 53.23 -17.87 23.02
CA PHE A 15 52.93 -19.05 22.26
C PHE A 15 52.87 -20.27 23.23
N ALA A 16 51.81 -21.07 23.10
CA ALA A 16 51.82 -22.42 23.57
C ALA A 16 51.35 -23.34 22.43
N VAL A 17 52.30 -24.09 21.90
CA VAL A 17 52.09 -25.20 20.99
C VAL A 17 51.83 -26.43 21.88
N CYS A 18 50.76 -27.15 21.61
CA CYS A 18 50.61 -28.54 21.98
C CYS A 18 49.94 -29.34 20.86
N THR A 19 50.60 -30.42 20.56
CA THR A 19 50.40 -31.34 19.46
C THR A 19 49.26 -32.35 19.71
N ASN A 20 48.49 -32.54 18.65
CA ASN A 20 48.01 -33.82 18.08
C ASN A 20 47.29 -34.89 18.93
N SER A 21 46.02 -35.14 18.55
CA SER A 21 45.48 -36.50 18.45
C SER A 21 44.25 -36.50 17.54
N GLN A 22 44.32 -37.28 16.46
CA GLN A 22 43.20 -37.61 15.56
C GLN A 22 42.18 -38.47 16.32
N SER A 23 40.92 -38.10 16.23
CA SER A 23 39.81 -39.04 16.30
C SER A 23 38.68 -38.52 15.38
N GLY A 24 38.28 -39.36 14.45
CA GLY A 24 37.24 -39.08 13.47
C GLY A 24 35.88 -38.78 14.12
N GLY A 25 35.38 -37.63 13.90
CA GLY A 25 34.01 -37.20 14.21
C GLY A 25 33.32 -36.74 12.95
N LYS A 26 32.24 -37.44 12.61
CA LYS A 26 31.35 -37.08 11.51
C LYS A 26 30.91 -35.65 11.69
N SER A 27 31.17 -34.80 10.72
CA SER A 27 30.59 -33.47 10.63
C SER A 27 29.09 -33.60 10.36
N ASN A 28 28.28 -33.48 11.42
CA ASN A 28 26.89 -33.11 11.26
C ASN A 28 26.90 -31.65 10.75
N ALA A 29 26.65 -31.46 9.46
CA ALA A 29 26.24 -30.20 8.98
C ALA A 29 24.83 -29.93 9.57
N ASP A 30 24.79 -29.18 10.66
CA ASP A 30 23.55 -28.54 11.09
C ASP A 30 23.09 -27.63 9.94
N SER A 31 22.20 -28.17 9.11
CA SER A 31 21.37 -27.36 8.25
C SER A 31 20.50 -26.53 9.19
N ALA A 32 20.92 -25.28 9.45
CA ALA A 32 20.05 -24.28 10.03
C ALA A 32 18.84 -24.19 9.11
N SER A 33 17.75 -24.84 9.48
CA SER A 33 16.44 -24.63 8.90
C SER A 33 16.06 -23.18 9.20
N THR A 34 16.40 -22.28 8.28
CA THR A 34 15.77 -20.97 8.23
C THR A 34 14.31 -21.24 7.90
N THR A 35 13.47 -21.32 8.93
CA THR A 35 12.02 -21.23 8.73
C THR A 35 11.76 -19.91 8.04
N SER A 36 11.58 -19.97 6.72
CA SER A 36 11.19 -18.78 5.94
C SER A 36 9.85 -18.33 6.50
N VAL A 37 9.86 -17.15 7.14
CA VAL A 37 8.62 -16.51 7.59
C VAL A 37 7.77 -16.28 6.34
N ASP A 38 6.55 -16.79 6.35
CA ASP A 38 5.61 -16.59 5.24
C ASP A 38 5.14 -15.14 5.21
N PRO A 39 5.61 -14.29 4.27
CA PRO A 39 5.30 -12.86 4.26
C PRO A 39 3.82 -12.58 4.03
N SER A 40 3.06 -13.51 3.43
CA SER A 40 1.63 -13.31 3.18
C SER A 40 0.79 -13.23 4.47
N LYS A 41 1.32 -13.72 5.60
CA LYS A 41 0.66 -13.60 6.90
C LYS A 41 0.66 -12.18 7.46
N ASP A 42 1.59 -11.35 6.98
CA ASP A 42 1.75 -9.97 7.44
C ASP A 42 1.06 -8.94 6.51
N TRP A 43 0.40 -9.39 5.44
CA TRP A 43 -0.33 -8.50 4.54
C TRP A 43 -1.51 -7.86 5.25
N LYS A 44 -1.62 -6.53 5.15
CA LYS A 44 -2.66 -5.73 5.80
C LYS A 44 -3.87 -5.67 4.86
N PHE A 45 -4.85 -6.53 5.10
CA PHE A 45 -6.03 -6.66 4.26
C PHE A 45 -7.18 -5.78 4.74
N GLY A 46 -7.76 -5.00 3.84
CA GLY A 46 -8.81 -4.03 4.15
C GLY A 46 -9.64 -3.62 2.93
N VAL A 47 -10.16 -2.40 2.96
CA VAL A 47 -10.99 -1.84 1.89
C VAL A 47 -10.68 -0.37 1.66
N ALA A 48 -10.55 0.05 0.40
CA ALA A 48 -10.55 1.45 -0.01
C ALA A 48 -11.99 1.98 0.08
N LEU A 49 -12.19 3.07 0.82
CA LEU A 49 -13.55 3.55 1.12
C LEU A 49 -14.27 4.12 -0.11
N TRP A 50 -13.59 4.31 -1.23
CA TRP A 50 -14.24 4.55 -2.51
C TRP A 50 -15.25 3.46 -2.85
N THR A 51 -15.01 2.22 -2.44
CA THR A 51 -15.95 1.10 -2.55
C THR A 51 -17.34 1.43 -2.01
N PHE A 52 -17.44 2.33 -1.04
CA PHE A 52 -18.68 2.76 -0.39
C PHE A 52 -18.99 4.24 -0.62
N HIS A 53 -18.55 4.82 -1.75
CA HIS A 53 -18.67 6.24 -2.08
C HIS A 53 -20.13 6.77 -2.12
N THR A 54 -21.10 5.88 -2.26
CA THR A 54 -22.53 6.23 -2.26
C THR A 54 -23.11 6.51 -0.88
N VAL A 55 -22.35 6.21 0.18
CA VAL A 55 -22.74 6.49 1.56
C VAL A 55 -21.75 7.44 2.23
N SER A 56 -22.13 8.05 3.33
CA SER A 56 -21.25 8.93 4.10
C SER A 56 -20.10 8.16 4.76
N PHE A 57 -19.07 8.88 5.19
CA PHE A 57 -17.91 8.30 5.87
C PHE A 57 -18.30 7.41 7.07
N PRO A 58 -19.15 7.83 8.03
CA PRO A 58 -19.60 6.95 9.11
C PRO A 58 -20.30 5.69 8.59
N GLY A 59 -21.18 5.84 7.60
CA GLY A 59 -21.87 4.70 7.00
C GLY A 59 -20.92 3.72 6.29
N SER A 60 -19.79 4.23 5.74
CA SER A 60 -18.75 3.37 5.18
C SER A 60 -18.04 2.56 6.27
N LEU A 61 -17.74 3.18 7.42
CA LEU A 61 -17.12 2.49 8.55
C LEU A 61 -18.01 1.36 9.10
N ASP A 62 -19.34 1.57 9.13
CA ASP A 62 -20.31 0.52 9.52
C ASP A 62 -20.24 -0.70 8.57
N LYS A 63 -20.08 -0.44 7.27
CA LYS A 63 -19.95 -1.51 6.28
C LYS A 63 -18.63 -2.26 6.40
N VAL A 64 -17.53 -1.56 6.68
CA VAL A 64 -16.21 -2.15 6.94
C VAL A 64 -16.27 -3.11 8.13
N ASP A 65 -16.86 -2.64 9.24
CA ASP A 65 -17.06 -3.42 10.45
C ASP A 65 -17.92 -4.67 10.17
N SER A 66 -19.05 -4.50 9.46
CA SER A 66 -19.92 -5.60 9.02
C SER A 66 -19.20 -6.63 8.12
N ALA A 67 -18.18 -6.22 7.37
CA ALA A 67 -17.38 -7.11 6.55
C ALA A 67 -16.26 -7.82 7.34
N GLY A 68 -16.07 -7.49 8.62
CA GLY A 68 -15.01 -8.04 9.47
C GLY A 68 -13.61 -7.61 9.06
N LEU A 69 -13.47 -6.44 8.42
CA LEU A 69 -12.21 -5.84 8.02
C LEU A 69 -11.71 -4.85 9.06
N LYS A 70 -10.40 -4.61 9.11
CA LYS A 70 -9.79 -3.67 10.06
C LYS A 70 -9.04 -2.53 9.39
N TYR A 71 -8.46 -2.75 8.21
CA TYR A 71 -7.70 -1.74 7.51
C TYR A 71 -8.58 -0.99 6.52
N ILE A 72 -8.41 0.34 6.48
CA ILE A 72 -9.14 1.20 5.55
C ILE A 72 -8.20 2.17 4.85
N GLU A 73 -8.56 2.51 3.61
CA GLU A 73 -8.01 3.65 2.89
C GLU A 73 -9.15 4.64 2.59
N PRO A 74 -9.32 5.70 3.37
CA PRO A 74 -10.22 6.79 3.03
C PRO A 74 -9.72 7.58 1.82
N ASN A 75 -10.60 8.43 1.24
CA ASN A 75 -10.24 9.42 0.24
C ASN A 75 -10.71 10.81 0.66
N THR A 76 -9.97 11.85 0.26
CA THR A 76 -10.24 13.23 0.68
C THR A 76 -11.46 13.89 0.02
N PHE A 77 -12.06 13.23 -0.96
CA PHE A 77 -13.31 13.65 -1.62
C PHE A 77 -14.55 12.87 -1.14
N HIS A 78 -14.44 12.02 -0.13
CA HIS A 78 -15.55 11.33 0.52
C HIS A 78 -16.39 12.32 1.35
N LYS A 79 -17.72 12.16 1.36
CA LYS A 79 -18.63 12.94 2.19
C LYS A 79 -18.50 12.56 3.67
N ALA A 80 -18.23 13.52 4.52
CA ALA A 80 -17.94 13.31 5.94
C ALA A 80 -19.18 12.94 6.79
N GLY A 81 -20.38 13.13 6.27
CA GLY A 81 -21.64 12.84 6.95
C GLY A 81 -22.36 14.08 7.49
N ALA A 82 -23.63 13.90 7.83
CA ALA A 82 -24.54 14.99 8.20
C ALA A 82 -24.04 15.86 9.36
N GLU A 83 -23.39 15.27 10.36
CA GLU A 83 -22.80 16.01 11.48
C GLU A 83 -21.68 16.98 11.09
N LEU A 84 -21.09 16.77 9.93
CA LEU A 84 -20.10 17.65 9.30
C LEU A 84 -20.66 18.31 8.03
N LYS A 85 -21.99 18.46 7.97
CA LYS A 85 -22.74 19.13 6.89
C LYS A 85 -22.50 18.50 5.52
N ASP A 86 -22.26 17.19 5.47
CA ASP A 86 -21.93 16.43 4.25
C ASP A 86 -20.81 17.05 3.40
N SER A 87 -19.96 17.84 4.03
CA SER A 87 -18.77 18.38 3.39
C SER A 87 -17.82 17.24 2.98
N VAL A 88 -17.09 17.40 1.89
CA VAL A 88 -16.01 16.47 1.56
C VAL A 88 -14.84 16.65 2.53
N ILE A 89 -14.12 15.56 2.80
CA ILE A 89 -13.03 15.54 3.80
C ILE A 89 -12.00 16.64 3.56
N SER A 90 -11.64 16.90 2.30
CA SER A 90 -10.68 17.98 1.92
C SER A 90 -11.14 19.40 2.28
N GLN A 91 -12.40 19.59 2.61
CA GLN A 91 -12.96 20.90 2.99
C GLN A 91 -13.16 21.06 4.50
N LEU A 92 -12.92 20.01 5.28
CA LEU A 92 -13.07 20.05 6.72
C LEU A 92 -11.97 20.90 7.40
N SER A 93 -12.32 21.46 8.54
CA SER A 93 -11.35 21.97 9.50
C SER A 93 -10.56 20.82 10.14
N MET A 94 -9.42 21.11 10.77
CA MET A 94 -8.65 20.09 11.49
C MET A 94 -9.46 19.44 12.63
N ALA A 95 -10.35 20.18 13.29
CA ALA A 95 -11.29 19.61 14.28
C ALA A 95 -12.29 18.63 13.62
N GLY A 96 -12.72 18.89 12.39
CA GLY A 96 -13.54 17.95 11.62
C GLY A 96 -12.77 16.67 11.28
N ILE A 97 -11.50 16.78 10.90
CA ILE A 97 -10.63 15.61 10.68
C ILE A 97 -10.45 14.80 11.97
N ASP A 98 -10.25 15.46 13.12
CA ASP A 98 -10.15 14.78 14.42
C ASP A 98 -11.40 13.97 14.75
N LYS A 99 -12.58 14.51 14.43
CA LYS A 99 -13.83 13.80 14.61
C LYS A 99 -13.88 12.52 13.77
N LEU A 100 -13.44 12.57 12.51
CA LEU A 100 -13.36 11.36 11.67
C LEU A 100 -12.36 10.34 12.22
N LYS A 101 -11.21 10.80 12.72
CA LYS A 101 -10.25 9.92 13.41
C LYS A 101 -10.84 9.23 14.62
N SER A 102 -11.62 9.96 15.43
CA SER A 102 -12.30 9.37 16.60
C SER A 102 -13.26 8.27 16.16
N LEU A 103 -14.06 8.48 15.12
CA LEU A 103 -14.96 7.47 14.57
C LEU A 103 -14.21 6.20 14.08
N ILE A 104 -13.04 6.37 13.45
CA ILE A 104 -12.18 5.23 13.06
C ILE A 104 -11.73 4.46 14.30
N ALA A 105 -11.25 5.19 15.33
CA ALA A 105 -10.73 4.59 16.55
C ALA A 105 -11.82 3.88 17.36
N GLU A 106 -13.01 4.48 17.47
CA GLU A 106 -14.19 3.92 18.15
C GLU A 106 -14.59 2.55 17.58
N LYS A 107 -14.38 2.36 16.28
CA LYS A 107 -14.63 1.07 15.60
C LYS A 107 -13.43 0.13 15.61
N GLY A 108 -12.32 0.51 16.24
CA GLY A 108 -11.08 -0.27 16.24
C GLY A 108 -10.48 -0.49 14.83
N LEU A 109 -10.78 0.43 13.91
CA LEU A 109 -10.25 0.39 12.55
C LEU A 109 -8.86 1.06 12.47
N ILE A 110 -8.09 0.68 11.46
CA ILE A 110 -6.72 1.14 11.24
C ILE A 110 -6.66 1.86 9.90
N CYS A 111 -6.23 3.13 9.93
CA CYS A 111 -6.06 3.97 8.75
C CYS A 111 -4.59 4.35 8.65
N GLU A 112 -3.84 3.70 7.75
CA GLU A 112 -2.42 3.99 7.53
C GLU A 112 -2.12 4.53 6.13
N SER A 113 -3.13 4.61 5.28
CA SER A 113 -3.09 5.27 3.96
C SER A 113 -4.31 6.17 3.77
N LEU A 114 -4.17 7.17 2.91
CA LEU A 114 -5.22 8.11 2.54
C LEU A 114 -5.09 8.44 1.05
N TYR A 115 -6.16 8.26 0.29
CA TYR A 115 -6.17 8.72 -1.11
C TYR A 115 -6.40 10.24 -1.13
N ILE A 116 -5.45 10.96 -1.71
CA ILE A 116 -5.46 12.43 -1.80
C ILE A 116 -5.47 12.89 -3.25
N VAL A 117 -6.05 14.06 -3.50
CA VAL A 117 -6.04 14.70 -4.82
C VAL A 117 -5.61 16.15 -4.65
N GLY A 118 -4.47 16.50 -5.25
CA GLY A 118 -4.02 17.89 -5.39
C GLY A 118 -4.27 18.41 -6.81
N ASP A 119 -4.26 19.71 -6.95
CA ASP A 119 -4.30 20.40 -8.25
C ASP A 119 -2.88 20.76 -8.75
N SER A 120 -2.78 21.63 -9.73
CA SER A 120 -1.50 22.12 -10.29
C SER A 120 -0.70 23.05 -9.36
N THR A 121 -1.12 23.26 -8.11
CA THR A 121 -0.45 24.16 -7.17
C THR A 121 0.11 23.45 -5.95
N MET A 122 1.31 23.83 -5.51
CA MET A 122 1.89 23.30 -4.27
C MET A 122 1.04 23.62 -3.03
N ARG A 123 0.26 24.71 -3.04
CA ARG A 123 -0.66 25.04 -1.94
C ARG A 123 -1.70 23.93 -1.74
N SER A 124 -2.25 23.42 -2.82
CA SER A 124 -3.21 22.29 -2.77
C SER A 124 -2.55 21.04 -2.18
N TRP A 125 -1.37 20.68 -2.66
CA TRP A 125 -0.63 19.53 -2.17
C TRP A 125 -0.26 19.64 -0.68
N ILE A 126 0.25 20.79 -0.25
CA ILE A 126 0.54 21.05 1.16
C ILE A 126 -0.72 20.82 2.02
N LYS A 127 -1.87 21.36 1.61
CA LYS A 127 -3.15 21.13 2.31
C LYS A 127 -3.51 19.65 2.42
N GLN A 128 -3.34 18.89 1.34
CA GLN A 128 -3.62 17.45 1.34
C GLN A 128 -2.66 16.68 2.28
N PHE A 129 -1.39 17.03 2.29
CA PHE A 129 -0.42 16.42 3.21
C PHE A 129 -0.67 16.82 4.67
N GLU A 130 -1.14 18.04 4.95
CA GLU A 130 -1.58 18.44 6.30
C GLU A 130 -2.77 17.61 6.79
N ILE A 131 -3.75 17.35 5.91
CA ILE A 131 -4.88 16.45 6.20
C ILE A 131 -4.36 15.03 6.48
N ALA A 132 -3.49 14.51 5.62
CA ALA A 132 -2.89 13.19 5.78
C ALA A 132 -2.10 13.07 7.11
N LYS A 133 -1.32 14.10 7.45
CA LYS A 133 -0.63 14.21 8.75
C LYS A 133 -1.60 14.21 9.92
N ARG A 134 -2.73 14.91 9.81
CA ARG A 134 -3.74 14.96 10.87
C ARG A 134 -4.41 13.60 11.06
N PHE A 135 -4.68 12.86 9.98
CA PHE A 135 -5.11 11.46 10.05
C PHE A 135 -4.07 10.57 10.72
N GLY A 136 -2.78 10.89 10.57
CA GLY A 136 -1.67 10.11 11.11
C GLY A 136 -1.26 8.96 10.19
N VAL A 137 -1.55 9.07 8.89
CA VAL A 137 -1.21 8.03 7.91
C VAL A 137 0.28 8.03 7.57
N LYS A 138 0.77 6.90 7.09
CA LYS A 138 2.16 6.70 6.62
C LYS A 138 2.26 6.83 5.10
N TYR A 139 1.16 6.59 4.40
CA TYR A 139 1.09 6.56 2.95
C TYR A 139 0.01 7.51 2.46
N VAL A 140 0.30 8.20 1.38
CA VAL A 140 -0.71 8.89 0.56
C VAL A 140 -0.78 8.20 -0.80
N THR A 141 -1.98 7.81 -1.20
CA THR A 141 -2.25 7.25 -2.53
C THR A 141 -2.70 8.39 -3.42
N THR A 142 -2.09 8.56 -4.58
CA THR A 142 -2.41 9.66 -5.50
C THR A 142 -1.76 9.47 -6.87
N GLU A 143 -2.09 10.35 -7.83
CA GLU A 143 -1.46 10.47 -9.14
C GLU A 143 -0.79 11.84 -9.28
N PRO A 144 0.50 11.97 -8.91
CA PRO A 144 1.19 13.26 -8.97
C PRO A 144 1.29 13.78 -10.43
N PRO A 145 1.07 15.08 -10.70
CA PRO A 145 1.35 15.64 -12.03
C PRO A 145 2.80 15.41 -12.44
N LEU A 146 3.05 15.09 -13.71
CA LEU A 146 4.39 14.76 -14.22
C LEU A 146 5.44 15.85 -13.94
N THR A 147 5.02 17.11 -13.90
CA THR A 147 5.87 18.28 -13.65
C THR A 147 6.12 18.57 -12.17
N MET A 148 5.55 17.78 -11.25
CA MET A 148 5.60 18.05 -9.82
C MET A 148 6.28 16.93 -9.02
N TRP A 149 6.89 15.95 -9.66
CA TRP A 149 7.49 14.80 -8.97
C TRP A 149 8.49 15.21 -7.91
N ASP A 150 9.51 16.01 -8.25
CA ASP A 150 10.53 16.49 -7.30
C ASP A 150 9.91 17.22 -6.10
N SER A 151 8.92 18.08 -6.38
CA SER A 151 8.28 18.88 -5.34
C SER A 151 7.42 18.03 -4.41
N ILE A 152 6.71 17.03 -4.94
CA ILE A 152 5.85 16.14 -4.15
C ILE A 152 6.69 15.10 -3.41
N ASP A 153 7.78 14.59 -3.99
CA ASP A 153 8.72 13.73 -3.29
C ASP A 153 9.36 14.45 -2.10
N SER A 154 9.83 15.68 -2.31
CA SER A 154 10.38 16.53 -1.25
C SER A 154 9.35 16.80 -0.15
N LEU A 155 8.09 17.08 -0.53
CA LEU A 155 7.00 17.30 0.40
C LEU A 155 6.71 16.04 1.22
N ALA A 156 6.64 14.88 0.58
CA ALA A 156 6.44 13.59 1.24
C ALA A 156 7.54 13.33 2.28
N GLY A 157 8.80 13.55 1.92
CA GLY A 157 9.94 13.46 2.85
C GLY A 157 9.82 14.42 4.04
N ALA A 158 9.42 15.68 3.81
CA ALA A 158 9.22 16.67 4.86
C ALA A 158 8.08 16.28 5.85
N TYR A 159 7.07 15.57 5.38
CA TYR A 159 5.98 15.07 6.22
C TYR A 159 6.25 13.66 6.79
N GLY A 160 7.36 13.02 6.43
CA GLY A 160 7.68 11.65 6.84
C GLY A 160 6.74 10.59 6.27
N MET A 161 6.22 10.82 5.07
CA MET A 161 5.26 9.96 4.39
C MET A 161 5.84 9.37 3.10
N LYS A 162 5.20 8.32 2.60
CA LYS A 162 5.44 7.78 1.27
C LYS A 162 4.26 8.07 0.36
N VAL A 163 4.53 8.25 -0.92
CA VAL A 163 3.53 8.41 -1.98
C VAL A 163 3.41 7.09 -2.72
N ALA A 164 2.26 6.44 -2.64
CA ALA A 164 1.91 5.30 -3.45
C ALA A 164 1.22 5.80 -4.72
N ILE A 165 1.94 5.79 -5.85
CA ILE A 165 1.41 6.25 -7.13
C ILE A 165 0.34 5.27 -7.59
N HIS A 166 -0.88 5.77 -7.73
CA HIS A 166 -2.02 5.05 -8.27
C HIS A 166 -2.08 5.23 -9.79
N GLU A 167 -2.80 4.37 -10.46
CA GLU A 167 -3.06 4.46 -11.88
C GLU A 167 -4.52 4.24 -12.22
N HIS A 168 -4.93 4.82 -13.33
CA HIS A 168 -6.15 4.53 -14.05
C HIS A 168 -5.80 4.09 -15.48
N TRP A 169 -6.79 3.91 -16.34
CA TRP A 169 -6.60 3.43 -17.70
C TRP A 169 -6.05 4.51 -18.65
N LYS A 170 -5.59 4.07 -19.81
CA LYS A 170 -5.08 4.89 -20.89
C LYS A 170 -6.12 5.94 -21.34
N GLY A 171 -5.68 7.20 -21.41
CA GLY A 171 -6.54 8.33 -21.73
C GLY A 171 -7.16 9.01 -20.51
N PHE A 172 -7.11 8.39 -19.33
CA PHE A 172 -7.51 9.00 -18.08
C PHE A 172 -6.30 9.33 -17.19
N SER A 173 -5.35 8.42 -17.04
CA SER A 173 -4.15 8.60 -16.23
C SER A 173 -2.88 8.61 -17.06
N HIS A 174 -1.89 9.39 -16.64
CA HIS A 174 -0.53 9.29 -17.15
C HIS A 174 0.18 7.99 -16.72
N TYR A 175 -0.25 7.41 -15.61
CA TYR A 175 0.35 6.21 -15.00
C TYR A 175 -0.26 4.90 -15.49
N TRP A 176 -1.15 4.95 -16.49
CA TRP A 176 -1.78 3.76 -17.07
C TRP A 176 -0.77 2.69 -17.51
N ASN A 177 0.47 3.11 -17.84
CA ASN A 177 1.56 2.23 -18.22
C ASN A 177 2.59 2.14 -17.07
N PRO A 178 2.94 0.95 -16.59
CA PRO A 178 3.95 0.76 -15.55
C PRO A 178 5.30 1.43 -15.86
N ASP A 179 5.65 1.65 -17.14
CA ASP A 179 6.87 2.37 -17.51
C ASP A 179 6.86 3.82 -17.05
N THR A 180 5.72 4.51 -17.14
CA THR A 180 5.60 5.88 -16.64
C THR A 180 5.75 5.91 -15.12
N THR A 181 5.18 4.92 -14.42
CA THR A 181 5.34 4.79 -12.97
C THR A 181 6.82 4.58 -12.61
N LEU A 182 7.54 3.67 -13.30
CA LEU A 182 8.98 3.48 -13.10
C LEU A 182 9.81 4.75 -13.37
N MET A 183 9.42 5.54 -14.36
CA MET A 183 10.06 6.84 -14.59
C MET A 183 9.85 7.80 -13.40
N ALA A 184 8.65 7.83 -12.84
CA ALA A 184 8.35 8.65 -11.65
C ALA A 184 9.11 8.19 -10.40
N LEU A 185 9.38 6.91 -10.26
CA LEU A 185 10.14 6.37 -9.11
C LEU A 185 11.63 6.72 -9.19
N LYS A 186 12.15 6.97 -10.40
CA LYS A 186 13.59 7.21 -10.59
C LYS A 186 14.02 8.53 -9.96
N GLY A 187 14.83 8.45 -8.90
CA GLY A 187 15.32 9.61 -8.17
C GLY A 187 14.38 10.12 -7.06
N HIS A 188 13.18 9.54 -6.90
CA HIS A 188 12.17 9.94 -5.92
C HIS A 188 12.01 8.86 -4.85
N SER A 189 12.81 8.94 -3.80
CA SER A 189 12.92 7.90 -2.77
C SER A 189 11.67 7.74 -1.89
N ASN A 190 10.77 8.71 -1.92
CA ASN A 190 9.51 8.64 -1.18
C ASN A 190 8.36 8.11 -2.03
N PHE A 191 8.58 7.85 -3.32
CA PHE A 191 7.60 7.28 -4.22
C PHE A 191 7.65 5.75 -4.22
N GLY A 192 6.50 5.13 -4.36
CA GLY A 192 6.26 3.73 -4.64
C GLY A 192 4.95 3.58 -5.38
N VAL A 193 4.35 2.41 -5.35
CA VAL A 193 3.21 2.07 -6.20
C VAL A 193 2.00 1.64 -5.36
N CYS A 194 0.84 2.19 -5.71
CA CYS A 194 -0.47 1.61 -5.41
C CYS A 194 -0.97 0.94 -6.69
N ALA A 195 -0.85 -0.37 -6.78
CA ALA A 195 -1.19 -1.15 -7.97
C ALA A 195 -2.69 -1.49 -7.99
N ASP A 196 -3.46 -0.84 -8.86
CA ASP A 196 -4.87 -1.19 -9.10
C ASP A 196 -4.98 -2.26 -10.20
N LEU A 197 -5.29 -3.48 -9.79
CA LEU A 197 -5.27 -4.65 -10.67
C LEU A 197 -6.37 -4.65 -11.73
N GLY A 198 -7.40 -3.82 -11.58
CA GLY A 198 -8.52 -3.72 -12.54
C GLY A 198 -8.34 -2.60 -13.58
N HIS A 199 -7.45 -1.65 -13.35
CA HIS A 199 -7.26 -0.55 -14.31
C HIS A 199 -6.30 -0.89 -15.44
N TRP A 200 -5.27 -1.68 -15.20
CA TRP A 200 -4.33 -2.13 -16.25
C TRP A 200 -5.03 -2.91 -17.38
N PRO A 201 -5.93 -3.87 -17.11
CA PRO A 201 -6.62 -4.59 -18.19
C PRO A 201 -7.46 -3.68 -19.10
N LYS A 202 -8.04 -2.61 -18.58
CA LYS A 202 -8.75 -1.61 -19.39
C LYS A 202 -7.87 -1.02 -20.49
N SER A 203 -6.54 -1.05 -20.30
CA SER A 203 -5.52 -0.59 -21.25
C SER A 203 -4.81 -1.73 -21.98
N GLY A 204 -5.28 -2.97 -21.82
CA GLY A 204 -4.69 -4.14 -22.47
C GLY A 204 -3.43 -4.68 -21.79
N ILE A 205 -3.14 -4.27 -20.56
CA ILE A 205 -1.96 -4.72 -19.81
C ILE A 205 -2.37 -5.85 -18.87
N ASP A 206 -1.61 -6.96 -18.87
CA ASP A 206 -1.81 -8.05 -17.90
C ASP A 206 -1.34 -7.56 -16.51
N PRO A 207 -2.21 -7.61 -15.49
CA PRO A 207 -1.84 -7.17 -14.13
C PRO A 207 -0.69 -7.96 -13.53
N LEU A 208 -0.53 -9.24 -13.87
CA LEU A 208 0.60 -10.04 -13.40
C LEU A 208 1.92 -9.52 -13.97
N ASP A 209 1.97 -9.22 -15.27
CA ASP A 209 3.15 -8.65 -15.90
C ASP A 209 3.51 -7.28 -15.30
N ALA A 210 2.50 -6.45 -15.03
CA ALA A 210 2.68 -5.16 -14.38
C ALA A 210 3.24 -5.30 -12.95
N VAL A 211 2.71 -6.22 -12.15
CA VAL A 211 3.19 -6.52 -10.78
C VAL A 211 4.63 -7.05 -10.82
N MET A 212 4.97 -7.93 -11.77
CA MET A 212 6.34 -8.40 -11.95
C MET A 212 7.29 -7.25 -12.33
N LYS A 213 6.87 -6.38 -13.23
CA LYS A 213 7.65 -5.23 -13.70
C LYS A 213 7.91 -4.20 -12.60
N LEU A 214 6.95 -4.01 -11.69
CA LEU A 214 7.01 -3.07 -10.57
C LEU A 214 7.55 -3.71 -9.28
N SER A 215 8.18 -4.88 -9.40
CA SER A 215 8.73 -5.63 -8.26
C SER A 215 9.63 -4.77 -7.37
N GLY A 216 9.43 -4.87 -6.06
CA GLY A 216 10.18 -4.13 -5.05
C GLY A 216 9.69 -2.68 -4.81
N HIS A 217 8.72 -2.20 -5.60
CA HIS A 217 8.19 -0.84 -5.48
C HIS A 217 6.74 -0.79 -5.00
N ILE A 218 6.03 -1.92 -4.97
CA ILE A 218 4.61 -1.97 -4.62
C ILE A 218 4.46 -1.82 -3.11
N MET A 219 3.67 -0.84 -2.68
CA MET A 219 3.35 -0.53 -1.29
C MET A 219 1.90 -0.89 -0.95
N ILE A 220 1.02 -0.69 -1.93
CA ILE A 220 -0.43 -0.87 -1.82
C ILE A 220 -0.93 -1.63 -3.06
N ILE A 221 -1.91 -2.49 -2.87
CA ILE A 221 -2.66 -3.16 -3.94
C ILE A 221 -4.12 -2.75 -3.79
N HIS A 222 -4.76 -2.33 -4.88
CA HIS A 222 -6.21 -2.31 -4.98
C HIS A 222 -6.69 -3.57 -5.68
N LEU A 223 -7.42 -4.41 -4.92
CA LEU A 223 -8.09 -5.59 -5.46
C LEU A 223 -9.34 -5.16 -6.20
N LYS A 224 -9.19 -4.95 -7.48
CA LYS A 224 -10.25 -4.65 -8.44
C LYS A 224 -10.22 -5.69 -9.55
N ASP A 225 -11.36 -6.18 -9.98
CA ASP A 225 -11.50 -7.17 -11.05
C ASP A 225 -12.33 -6.61 -12.19
N ILE A 226 -12.10 -7.07 -13.40
CA ILE A 226 -12.74 -6.58 -14.61
C ILE A 226 -13.11 -7.76 -15.54
N ALA A 227 -14.17 -7.60 -16.34
CA ALA A 227 -14.68 -8.69 -17.16
C ALA A 227 -13.85 -8.98 -18.43
N ALA A 228 -13.16 -7.98 -18.98
CA ALA A 228 -12.39 -8.15 -20.23
C ALA A 228 -11.28 -7.11 -20.35
N TYR A 229 -10.34 -7.37 -21.27
CA TYR A 229 -9.26 -6.47 -21.66
C TYR A 229 -9.71 -5.42 -22.69
N ASN A 230 -8.98 -4.31 -22.77
CA ASN A 230 -9.06 -3.29 -23.82
C ASN A 230 -10.42 -2.56 -23.90
N ASP A 231 -11.15 -2.49 -22.80
CA ASP A 231 -12.41 -1.72 -22.74
C ASP A 231 -12.44 -0.83 -21.50
N PRO A 232 -12.13 0.47 -21.63
CA PRO A 232 -12.16 1.42 -20.52
C PRO A 232 -13.56 1.74 -20.00
N THR A 233 -14.61 1.35 -20.73
CA THR A 233 -16.01 1.61 -20.34
C THR A 233 -16.59 0.58 -19.40
N LEU A 234 -15.96 -0.60 -19.30
CA LEU A 234 -16.41 -1.65 -18.42
C LEU A 234 -16.38 -1.22 -16.95
N LYS A 235 -17.47 -1.54 -16.27
CA LYS A 235 -17.50 -1.51 -14.80
C LYS A 235 -16.76 -2.70 -14.25
N ASP A 236 -16.17 -2.54 -13.07
CA ASP A 236 -15.54 -3.65 -12.36
C ASP A 236 -16.58 -4.70 -11.95
N VAL A 237 -16.13 -5.93 -11.82
CA VAL A 237 -16.93 -7.08 -11.37
C VAL A 237 -16.47 -7.52 -9.98
N PRO A 238 -17.26 -8.32 -9.23
CA PRO A 238 -16.79 -8.86 -7.96
C PRO A 238 -15.46 -9.61 -8.10
N VAL A 239 -14.53 -9.35 -7.21
CA VAL A 239 -13.18 -9.94 -7.22
C VAL A 239 -13.26 -11.48 -7.29
N GLY A 240 -12.50 -12.06 -8.22
CA GLY A 240 -12.48 -13.49 -8.50
C GLY A 240 -13.54 -13.96 -9.50
N THR A 241 -14.30 -13.04 -10.12
CA THR A 241 -15.29 -13.38 -11.16
C THR A 241 -14.94 -12.83 -12.54
N GLY A 242 -13.88 -12.02 -12.63
CA GLY A 242 -13.37 -11.45 -13.86
C GLY A 242 -12.15 -12.18 -14.41
N ILE A 243 -11.28 -11.41 -15.08
CA ILE A 243 -10.12 -11.96 -15.82
C ILE A 243 -8.80 -11.83 -15.04
N VAL A 244 -8.79 -11.14 -13.90
CA VAL A 244 -7.56 -10.92 -13.12
C VAL A 244 -7.15 -12.23 -12.43
N LYS A 245 -5.92 -12.66 -12.66
CA LYS A 245 -5.35 -13.91 -12.13
C LYS A 245 -4.80 -13.70 -10.71
N PHE A 246 -5.70 -13.48 -9.73
CA PHE A 246 -5.31 -13.20 -8.35
C PHE A 246 -4.42 -14.27 -7.71
N PRO A 247 -4.65 -15.60 -7.89
CA PRO A 247 -3.77 -16.61 -7.30
C PRO A 247 -2.32 -16.46 -7.75
N GLU A 248 -2.08 -16.19 -9.04
CA GLU A 248 -0.75 -16.00 -9.62
C GLU A 248 -0.12 -14.69 -9.12
N ILE A 249 -0.92 -13.63 -9.01
CA ILE A 249 -0.47 -12.34 -8.47
C ILE A 249 -0.09 -12.47 -7.00
N PHE A 250 -0.89 -13.16 -6.18
CA PHE A 250 -0.55 -13.39 -4.77
C PHE A 250 0.72 -14.24 -4.62
N ALA A 251 0.91 -15.25 -5.47
CA ALA A 251 2.14 -16.03 -5.49
C ALA A 251 3.36 -15.16 -5.85
N GLU A 252 3.23 -14.28 -6.83
CA GLU A 252 4.29 -13.36 -7.23
C GLU A 252 4.59 -12.33 -6.13
N LEU A 253 3.58 -11.74 -5.50
CA LEU A 253 3.75 -10.82 -4.37
C LEU A 253 4.49 -11.50 -3.19
N LYS A 254 4.14 -12.76 -2.90
CA LYS A 254 4.84 -13.55 -1.87
C LYS A 254 6.32 -13.75 -2.24
N LYS A 255 6.61 -14.12 -3.48
CA LYS A 255 7.97 -14.28 -4.01
C LYS A 255 8.78 -12.97 -3.92
N GLN A 256 8.13 -11.82 -4.12
CA GLN A 256 8.72 -10.48 -3.98
C GLN A 256 8.90 -10.05 -2.51
N ASN A 257 8.51 -10.85 -1.53
CA ASN A 257 8.46 -10.48 -0.11
C ASN A 257 7.62 -9.21 0.15
N PHE A 258 6.53 -9.04 -0.61
CA PHE A 258 5.60 -7.94 -0.39
C PHE A 258 5.10 -7.96 1.06
N ASN A 259 5.08 -6.80 1.70
CA ASN A 259 4.59 -6.61 3.07
C ASN A 259 3.84 -5.28 3.18
N GLY A 260 2.88 -5.09 2.28
CA GLY A 260 2.10 -3.86 2.15
C GLY A 260 0.65 -4.03 2.53
N TYR A 261 -0.16 -3.16 1.96
CA TYR A 261 -1.60 -3.10 2.15
C TYR A 261 -2.30 -3.64 0.92
N ILE A 262 -3.38 -4.38 1.15
CA ILE A 262 -4.25 -4.90 0.10
C ILE A 262 -5.65 -4.41 0.43
N TYR A 263 -6.18 -3.52 -0.39
CA TYR A 263 -7.52 -2.97 -0.23
C TYR A 263 -8.46 -3.46 -1.32
N ILE A 264 -9.63 -3.93 -0.93
CA ILE A 264 -10.73 -4.19 -1.87
C ILE A 264 -11.18 -2.84 -2.42
N GLU A 265 -11.31 -2.71 -3.74
CA GLU A 265 -11.88 -1.53 -4.36
C GLU A 265 -12.92 -1.88 -5.43
N ARG A 266 -14.03 -1.13 -5.41
CA ARG A 266 -15.14 -1.24 -6.34
C ARG A 266 -15.57 0.13 -6.82
N ASP A 267 -15.60 0.33 -8.15
CA ASP A 267 -16.20 1.51 -8.80
C ASP A 267 -17.68 1.28 -9.13
N ALA A 268 -18.07 0.01 -9.35
CA ALA A 268 -19.46 -0.36 -9.60
C ALA A 268 -20.32 -0.20 -8.34
N GLU A 269 -21.57 0.12 -8.55
CA GLU A 269 -22.55 0.32 -7.47
C GLU A 269 -23.53 -0.86 -7.45
N ASP A 270 -23.25 -1.84 -6.57
CA ASP A 270 -24.19 -2.94 -6.33
C ASP A 270 -25.38 -2.45 -5.49
N GLN A 271 -26.57 -2.93 -5.77
CA GLN A 271 -27.76 -2.63 -4.97
C GLN A 271 -27.99 -3.71 -3.91
N PRO A 272 -28.36 -3.34 -2.66
CA PRO A 272 -28.47 -1.97 -2.13
C PRO A 272 -27.14 -1.32 -1.73
N SER A 273 -26.02 -2.04 -1.83
CA SER A 273 -24.66 -1.53 -1.62
C SER A 273 -23.61 -2.58 -2.01
N ASN A 274 -22.35 -2.18 -2.09
CA ASN A 274 -21.21 -3.07 -2.36
C ASN A 274 -20.86 -4.03 -1.19
N LEU A 275 -21.51 -3.96 -0.04
CA LEU A 275 -21.19 -4.80 1.12
C LEU A 275 -21.26 -6.32 0.82
N PRO A 276 -22.29 -6.85 0.16
CA PRO A 276 -22.30 -8.28 -0.18
C PRO A 276 -21.12 -8.70 -1.07
N SER A 277 -20.71 -7.86 -2.00
CA SER A 277 -19.55 -8.08 -2.88
C SER A 277 -18.25 -8.06 -2.07
N VAL A 278 -18.10 -7.11 -1.15
CA VAL A 278 -16.94 -7.04 -0.24
C VAL A 278 -16.85 -8.31 0.63
N ILE A 279 -17.94 -8.76 1.22
CA ILE A 279 -17.97 -10.01 2.02
C ILE A 279 -17.52 -11.22 1.18
N ARG A 280 -18.02 -11.33 -0.06
CA ARG A 280 -17.56 -12.39 -0.98
C ARG A 280 -16.07 -12.29 -1.27
N THR A 281 -15.57 -11.10 -1.51
CA THR A 281 -14.13 -10.86 -1.74
C THR A 281 -13.30 -11.22 -0.51
N VAL A 282 -13.75 -10.91 0.70
CA VAL A 282 -13.07 -11.32 1.95
C VAL A 282 -12.95 -12.85 2.04
N LYS A 283 -14.02 -13.57 1.72
CA LYS A 283 -14.02 -15.04 1.69
C LYS A 283 -13.04 -15.57 0.63
N TYR A 284 -13.15 -15.05 -0.59
CA TYR A 284 -12.29 -15.42 -1.71
C TYR A 284 -10.81 -15.18 -1.37
N TYR A 285 -10.45 -13.98 -0.88
CA TYR A 285 -9.08 -13.64 -0.49
C TYR A 285 -8.52 -14.64 0.54
N LYS A 286 -9.25 -14.87 1.64
CA LYS A 286 -8.83 -15.82 2.69
C LYS A 286 -8.61 -17.22 2.13
N GLU A 287 -9.48 -17.67 1.21
CA GLU A 287 -9.32 -18.96 0.56
C GLU A 287 -8.05 -19.02 -0.31
N GLN A 288 -7.78 -17.99 -1.13
CA GLN A 288 -6.59 -17.98 -1.96
C GLN A 288 -5.29 -17.89 -1.13
N ILE A 289 -5.26 -17.03 -0.10
CA ILE A 289 -4.08 -16.92 0.78
C ILE A 289 -3.81 -18.24 1.52
N SER A 290 -4.83 -18.97 1.94
CA SER A 290 -4.66 -20.28 2.59
C SER A 290 -4.00 -21.34 1.68
N LYS A 291 -4.06 -21.17 0.37
CA LYS A 291 -3.46 -22.07 -0.64
C LYS A 291 -2.03 -21.67 -1.04
N LEU A 292 -1.55 -20.50 -0.62
CA LEU A 292 -0.19 -20.06 -0.92
C LEU A 292 0.82 -20.92 -0.15
N LYS A 293 1.58 -21.72 -0.90
CA LYS A 293 2.64 -22.59 -0.37
C LYS A 293 3.94 -21.85 -0.14
#